data_3afb7e1a747f3da6443d1e428c27f401
#
_entry.id   3afb7e1a747f3da6443d1e428c27f401
#
_cell.length_a   1.000
_cell.length_b   1.000
_cell.length_c   1.000
_cell.angle_alpha   90.00
_cell.angle_beta   90.00
_cell.angle_gamma   90.00
#
_symmetry.space_group_name_H-M   'P 1'
#
loop_
_entity.id
_entity.type
_entity.pdbx_description
1 polymer ?
#
loop_
_entity_poly.entity_id
_entity_poly.type
_entity_poly.pdbx_seq_one_letter_code
_entity_poly.pdbx_strand_id
1 'polypeptide(L)'
;MPAYKIIEIFTSEAIRWKGKSLSDAIVEYVKGKKIAARCMVTRAIEGCYENGDIASARLEILSMNMPLRITIVLPAAQAESVLPQIEEMVSDGIVAVQDIQVLSHKTRRQLIPKHIRVKDVMTASPCKVSLKTPVNQVVDLLLSSHFTGIPVVDEKNHPQGVISQGDLICRARMPLRLGILASANADRIKCVMQCLTQVSADKIMTRPAICIREDRLLVEAVDLMLKKSLKRLPVIDASGALSGILSRQDIFHTVAREVPDWSAFHRQNVQVGNMRCVSDIMRRDTQTVFPDTPVADIIHIIDANDVQRVAVIDADGLFQGLISDKDLFSAFSEHSEGIWELFVRNLPLMEKGKKAEIAHPANTSSVMNKTARDVMNTECITVLENASIDEAISTIVSLGIKRLPVLDVQGRFKGLISRESLMRTGCGYETELPTVQTGNECR
;
A
#
# COMPACT_ATOMS: atom_id res chain seq x y z
N MET A 1 0.93 2.53 38.60
CA MET A 1 -0.24 2.58 37.71
C MET A 1 -0.09 3.81 36.82
N PRO A 2 -0.43 3.77 35.54
CA PRO A 2 -0.34 4.94 34.69
C PRO A 2 -1.31 6.02 35.19
N ALA A 3 -0.81 7.26 35.34
CA ALA A 3 -1.62 8.40 35.68
C ALA A 3 -2.45 8.84 34.46
N TYR A 4 -3.74 8.99 34.63
CA TYR A 4 -4.69 9.43 33.60
C TYR A 4 -5.49 10.63 34.13
N LYS A 5 -6.00 11.42 33.17
CA LYS A 5 -6.97 12.48 33.47
C LYS A 5 -8.23 12.28 32.67
N ILE A 6 -9.34 12.69 33.24
CA ILE A 6 -10.61 12.90 32.58
C ILE A 6 -10.78 14.40 32.38
N ILE A 7 -11.04 14.83 31.16
CA ILE A 7 -11.52 16.18 30.85
C ILE A 7 -13.01 16.04 30.54
N GLU A 8 -13.85 16.70 31.31
CA GLU A 8 -15.29 16.75 31.09
C GLU A 8 -15.68 18.16 30.69
N ILE A 9 -16.46 18.26 29.62
CA ILE A 9 -16.96 19.51 29.11
C ILE A 9 -18.48 19.43 29.11
N PHE A 10 -19.11 20.29 29.89
CA PHE A 10 -20.54 20.44 29.96
C PHE A 10 -20.91 21.68 29.17
N THR A 11 -21.66 21.51 28.07
CA THR A 11 -22.01 22.57 27.12
C THR A 11 -23.36 22.29 26.48
N SER A 12 -23.70 22.94 25.39
CA SER A 12 -24.95 22.75 24.68
C SER A 12 -24.76 22.49 23.18
N GLU A 13 -25.80 21.95 22.54
CA GLU A 13 -25.82 21.68 21.09
C GLU A 13 -25.71 22.95 20.23
N ALA A 14 -26.10 24.11 20.78
CA ALA A 14 -26.09 25.37 20.05
C ALA A 14 -24.67 25.92 19.85
N ILE A 15 -23.73 25.56 20.71
CA ILE A 15 -22.38 26.14 20.69
C ILE A 15 -21.60 25.71 19.45
N ARG A 16 -20.98 26.70 18.83
CA ARG A 16 -20.23 26.57 17.59
C ARG A 16 -18.78 27.03 17.77
N TRP A 17 -17.86 26.32 17.11
CA TRP A 17 -16.48 26.73 16.96
C TRP A 17 -16.10 26.79 15.47
N LYS A 18 -15.72 27.97 14.98
CA LYS A 18 -15.33 28.20 13.56
C LYS A 18 -16.36 27.60 12.55
N GLY A 19 -17.64 27.76 12.86
CA GLY A 19 -18.75 27.33 11.99
C GLY A 19 -19.20 25.87 12.14
N LYS A 20 -18.46 25.04 12.89
CA LYS A 20 -18.81 23.65 13.21
C LYS A 20 -19.48 23.55 14.60
N SER A 21 -20.20 22.45 14.87
CA SER A 21 -20.62 22.15 16.24
C SER A 21 -19.38 22.04 17.14
N LEU A 22 -19.46 22.50 18.41
CA LEU A 22 -18.34 22.41 19.34
C LEU A 22 -17.93 20.95 19.57
N SER A 23 -18.91 20.05 19.67
CA SER A 23 -18.64 18.62 19.85
C SER A 23 -17.84 18.03 18.68
N ASP A 24 -18.20 18.33 17.43
CA ASP A 24 -17.47 17.85 16.27
C ASP A 24 -16.04 18.43 16.21
N ALA A 25 -15.92 19.72 16.52
CA ALA A 25 -14.62 20.40 16.54
C ALA A 25 -13.66 19.78 17.58
N ILE A 26 -14.16 19.49 18.79
CA ILE A 26 -13.36 18.83 19.85
C ILE A 26 -12.99 17.40 19.46
N VAL A 27 -13.92 16.63 18.91
CA VAL A 27 -13.65 15.25 18.45
C VAL A 27 -12.58 15.24 17.36
N GLU A 28 -12.70 16.14 16.36
CA GLU A 28 -11.69 16.29 15.29
C GLU A 28 -10.33 16.73 15.86
N TYR A 29 -10.31 17.65 16.80
CA TYR A 29 -9.08 18.12 17.44
C TYR A 29 -8.36 16.98 18.16
N VAL A 30 -9.08 16.24 19.03
CA VAL A 30 -8.51 15.11 19.77
C VAL A 30 -8.02 14.00 18.82
N LYS A 31 -8.79 13.70 17.76
CA LYS A 31 -8.38 12.78 16.70
C LYS A 31 -7.09 13.25 16.02
N GLY A 32 -7.00 14.54 15.70
CA GLY A 32 -5.84 15.14 15.04
C GLY A 32 -4.53 15.09 15.85
N LYS A 33 -4.63 15.05 17.17
CA LYS A 33 -3.47 14.90 18.06
C LYS A 33 -2.83 13.52 18.03
N LYS A 34 -3.54 12.50 17.53
CA LYS A 34 -3.04 11.10 17.42
C LYS A 34 -2.53 10.51 18.76
N ILE A 35 -3.08 10.97 19.87
CA ILE A 35 -2.74 10.54 21.24
C ILE A 35 -3.62 9.37 21.69
N ALA A 36 -3.19 8.66 22.74
CA ALA A 36 -3.95 7.57 23.36
C ALA A 36 -5.15 8.09 24.18
N ALA A 37 -6.02 8.86 23.54
CA ALA A 37 -7.22 9.43 24.15
C ALA A 37 -8.49 8.72 23.67
N ARG A 38 -9.49 8.66 24.54
CA ARG A 38 -10.84 8.24 24.20
C ARG A 38 -11.79 9.41 24.43
N CYS A 39 -12.43 9.89 23.36
CA CYS A 39 -13.38 10.98 23.40
C CYS A 39 -14.80 10.43 23.17
N MET A 40 -15.74 10.85 24.00
CA MET A 40 -17.16 10.49 23.92
C MET A 40 -18.02 11.74 24.03
N VAL A 41 -19.08 11.81 23.24
CA VAL A 41 -20.10 12.87 23.32
C VAL A 41 -21.40 12.22 23.76
N THR A 42 -21.98 12.76 24.82
CA THR A 42 -23.25 12.29 25.36
C THR A 42 -24.26 13.45 25.35
N ARG A 43 -25.40 13.21 24.76
CA ARG A 43 -26.53 14.15 24.77
C ARG A 43 -27.45 13.84 25.94
N ALA A 44 -27.74 14.84 26.75
CA ALA A 44 -28.72 14.69 27.82
C ALA A 44 -30.15 14.57 27.23
N ILE A 45 -31.03 13.92 28.00
CA ILE A 45 -32.47 13.85 27.67
C ILE A 45 -33.18 15.07 28.22
N GLU A 46 -32.69 15.63 29.33
CA GLU A 46 -33.24 16.79 30.02
C GLU A 46 -32.13 17.45 30.85
N GLY A 47 -32.24 18.75 31.05
CA GLY A 47 -31.33 19.51 31.93
C GLY A 47 -31.72 20.96 32.04
N CYS A 48 -31.03 21.70 32.92
CA CYS A 48 -31.17 23.14 33.07
C CYS A 48 -29.80 23.81 32.95
N TYR A 49 -29.83 25.05 32.53
CA TYR A 49 -28.67 25.92 32.43
C TYR A 49 -28.64 26.94 33.58
N GLU A 50 -27.50 27.61 33.77
CA GLU A 50 -27.27 28.58 34.83
C GLU A 50 -28.22 29.79 34.74
N ASN A 51 -28.67 30.12 33.51
CA ASN A 51 -29.65 31.17 33.25
C ASN A 51 -31.10 30.80 33.61
N GLY A 52 -31.33 29.54 34.05
CA GLY A 52 -32.66 29.02 34.41
C GLY A 52 -33.42 28.35 33.24
N ASP A 53 -32.85 28.32 32.04
CA ASP A 53 -33.49 27.63 30.92
C ASP A 53 -33.50 26.12 31.12
N ILE A 54 -34.63 25.49 30.82
CA ILE A 54 -34.83 24.05 30.87
C ILE A 54 -34.93 23.50 29.45
N ALA A 55 -34.05 22.56 29.10
CA ALA A 55 -34.10 21.79 27.88
C ALA A 55 -34.62 20.38 28.15
N SER A 56 -35.60 19.93 27.39
CA SER A 56 -36.16 18.58 27.50
C SER A 56 -36.52 18.00 26.14
N ALA A 57 -36.06 16.80 25.86
CA ALA A 57 -36.41 16.05 24.65
C ALA A 57 -37.88 15.65 24.55
N ARG A 58 -38.65 15.81 25.65
CA ARG A 58 -40.09 15.50 25.70
C ARG A 58 -40.96 16.61 25.07
N LEU A 59 -40.41 17.79 24.89
CA LEU A 59 -41.06 18.94 24.31
C LEU A 59 -40.62 19.06 22.83
N GLU A 60 -41.28 18.37 21.91
CA GLU A 60 -40.92 18.25 20.47
C GLU A 60 -40.77 19.58 19.74
N ILE A 61 -41.28 20.70 20.26
CA ILE A 61 -41.34 21.98 19.53
C ILE A 61 -40.26 23.00 19.99
N LEU A 62 -39.58 22.81 21.14
CA LEU A 62 -38.69 23.83 21.69
C LEU A 62 -37.28 23.37 22.09
N SER A 63 -36.90 22.11 21.86
CA SER A 63 -35.61 21.58 22.32
C SER A 63 -34.53 21.57 21.28
N MET A 64 -34.22 22.73 20.67
CA MET A 64 -33.08 22.86 19.76
C MET A 64 -31.72 22.98 20.47
N ASN A 65 -31.67 23.08 21.79
CA ASN A 65 -30.46 23.32 22.54
C ASN A 65 -30.35 22.35 23.73
N MET A 66 -30.06 21.09 23.42
CA MET A 66 -29.90 20.06 24.47
C MET A 66 -28.52 20.13 25.13
N PRO A 67 -28.42 19.89 26.43
CA PRO A 67 -27.16 19.80 27.13
C PRO A 67 -26.29 18.66 26.57
N LEU A 68 -25.03 18.94 26.32
CA LEU A 68 -24.01 17.98 25.89
C LEU A 68 -22.94 17.81 26.97
N ARG A 69 -22.53 16.58 27.16
CA ARG A 69 -21.32 16.25 27.93
C ARG A 69 -20.31 15.60 27.01
N ILE A 70 -19.14 16.21 26.88
CA ILE A 70 -18.00 15.66 26.16
C ILE A 70 -17.00 15.17 27.19
N THR A 71 -16.67 13.89 27.14
CA THR A 71 -15.73 13.26 28.06
C THR A 71 -14.51 12.78 27.31
N ILE A 72 -13.31 13.21 27.72
CA ILE A 72 -12.03 12.83 27.13
C ILE A 72 -11.20 12.16 28.22
N VAL A 73 -10.86 10.88 28.01
CA VAL A 73 -9.98 10.10 28.90
C VAL A 73 -8.63 9.95 28.20
N LEU A 74 -7.54 10.41 28.84
CA LEU A 74 -6.21 10.41 28.24
C LEU A 74 -5.11 10.26 29.29
N PRO A 75 -3.88 9.82 28.91
CA PRO A 75 -2.72 9.82 29.80
C PRO A 75 -2.42 11.24 30.32
N ALA A 76 -2.11 11.36 31.62
CA ALA A 76 -1.90 12.68 32.27
C ALA A 76 -0.84 13.53 31.55
N ALA A 77 0.23 12.93 31.04
CA ALA A 77 1.28 13.60 30.30
C ALA A 77 0.79 14.29 29.00
N GLN A 78 -0.36 13.89 28.48
CA GLN A 78 -0.94 14.46 27.26
C GLN A 78 -1.95 15.58 27.54
N ALA A 79 -2.47 15.65 28.76
CA ALA A 79 -3.51 16.61 29.13
C ALA A 79 -3.04 18.05 28.99
N GLU A 80 -1.79 18.35 29.41
CA GLU A 80 -1.21 19.68 29.30
C GLU A 80 -1.13 20.22 27.86
N SER A 81 -0.97 19.32 26.89
CA SER A 81 -0.90 19.70 25.48
C SER A 81 -2.27 19.90 24.82
N VAL A 82 -3.34 19.44 25.49
CA VAL A 82 -4.71 19.41 24.94
C VAL A 82 -5.60 20.46 25.59
N LEU A 83 -5.43 20.69 26.89
CA LEU A 83 -6.28 21.60 27.69
C LEU A 83 -6.35 23.04 27.16
N PRO A 84 -5.23 23.72 26.83
CA PRO A 84 -5.30 25.14 26.42
C PRO A 84 -6.19 25.36 25.20
N GLN A 85 -6.14 24.45 24.23
CA GLN A 85 -6.94 24.57 23.02
C GLN A 85 -8.42 24.23 23.30
N ILE A 86 -8.70 23.30 24.20
CA ILE A 86 -10.08 22.99 24.61
C ILE A 86 -10.70 24.18 25.32
N GLU A 87 -9.98 24.83 26.24
CA GLU A 87 -10.43 26.04 26.92
C GLU A 87 -10.74 27.17 25.93
N GLU A 88 -9.89 27.36 24.92
CA GLU A 88 -10.14 28.35 23.86
C GLU A 88 -11.39 28.02 23.03
N MET A 89 -11.67 26.73 22.81
CA MET A 89 -12.82 26.27 22.00
C MET A 89 -14.15 26.42 22.73
N VAL A 90 -14.17 26.31 24.07
CA VAL A 90 -15.38 26.35 24.88
C VAL A 90 -15.71 27.79 25.23
N SER A 91 -16.63 28.41 24.47
CA SER A 91 -17.09 29.77 24.73
C SER A 91 -18.22 29.85 25.76
N ASP A 92 -18.91 28.74 26.01
CA ASP A 92 -20.00 28.63 26.98
C ASP A 92 -20.07 27.19 27.50
N GLY A 93 -19.99 27.03 28.84
CA GLY A 93 -20.00 25.75 29.51
C GLY A 93 -18.91 25.59 30.57
N ILE A 94 -18.82 24.41 31.15
CA ILE A 94 -17.88 24.07 32.22
C ILE A 94 -16.86 23.08 31.69
N VAL A 95 -15.56 23.37 31.89
CA VAL A 95 -14.46 22.43 31.64
C VAL A 95 -13.92 21.96 33.00
N ALA A 96 -14.09 20.69 33.29
CA ALA A 96 -13.63 20.06 34.52
C ALA A 96 -12.52 19.05 34.22
N VAL A 97 -11.50 18.99 35.09
CA VAL A 97 -10.40 18.02 34.97
C VAL A 97 -10.26 17.21 36.24
N GLN A 98 -10.17 15.89 36.13
CA GLN A 98 -10.01 14.98 37.23
C GLN A 98 -8.85 14.02 37.03
N ASP A 99 -8.06 13.76 38.04
CA ASP A 99 -7.09 12.68 38.06
C ASP A 99 -7.76 11.34 38.33
N ILE A 100 -7.46 10.33 37.52
CA ILE A 100 -8.05 8.99 37.71
C ILE A 100 -6.97 7.91 37.66
N GLN A 101 -7.26 6.82 38.37
CA GLN A 101 -6.47 5.61 38.29
C GLN A 101 -7.06 4.67 37.26
N VAL A 102 -6.28 4.34 36.24
CA VAL A 102 -6.69 3.41 35.18
C VAL A 102 -6.02 2.05 35.44
N LEU A 103 -6.82 1.01 35.64
CA LEU A 103 -6.32 -0.36 35.83
C LEU A 103 -5.68 -0.92 34.58
N SER A 104 -6.28 -0.67 33.40
CA SER A 104 -5.75 -1.08 32.13
C SER A 104 -6.30 -0.24 31.00
N HIS A 105 -5.44 0.14 30.04
CA HIS A 105 -5.86 0.72 28.77
C HIS A 105 -5.51 -0.26 27.67
N LYS A 106 -6.53 -0.86 27.07
CA LYS A 106 -6.39 -1.81 25.96
C LYS A 106 -7.03 -1.22 24.71
N THR A 107 -6.29 -1.20 23.63
CA THR A 107 -6.82 -0.80 22.32
C THR A 107 -6.49 -1.88 21.29
N ARG A 108 -7.36 -2.01 20.26
CA ARG A 108 -7.08 -2.89 19.13
C ARG A 108 -6.46 -2.06 18.02
N ARG A 109 -5.34 -2.53 17.51
CA ARG A 109 -4.71 -1.94 16.34
C ARG A 109 -5.60 -2.17 15.13
N GLN A 110 -5.97 -1.09 14.46
CA GLN A 110 -6.60 -1.13 13.13
C GLN A 110 -5.71 -0.34 12.19
N LEU A 111 -5.09 -1.05 11.24
CA LEU A 111 -4.25 -0.39 10.24
C LEU A 111 -5.09 0.36 9.21
N ILE A 112 -6.30 -0.14 8.88
CA ILE A 112 -7.18 0.49 7.90
C ILE A 112 -8.38 1.08 8.64
N PRO A 113 -8.54 2.42 8.64
CA PRO A 113 -9.68 3.07 9.27
C PRO A 113 -11.00 2.64 8.63
N LYS A 114 -11.99 2.30 9.47
CA LYS A 114 -13.28 1.79 8.99
C LYS A 114 -14.22 2.82 8.37
N HIS A 115 -13.95 4.11 8.54
CA HIS A 115 -14.80 5.20 8.07
C HIS A 115 -14.40 5.72 6.69
N ILE A 116 -13.22 5.37 6.20
CA ILE A 116 -12.69 5.85 4.91
C ILE A 116 -13.38 5.12 3.77
N ARG A 117 -13.84 5.86 2.78
CA ARG A 117 -14.43 5.34 1.55
C ARG A 117 -13.39 5.28 0.44
N VAL A 118 -13.67 4.47 -0.58
CA VAL A 118 -12.80 4.31 -1.76
C VAL A 118 -12.57 5.65 -2.46
N LYS A 119 -13.61 6.48 -2.63
CA LYS A 119 -13.52 7.80 -3.25
C LYS A 119 -12.57 8.78 -2.55
N ASP A 120 -12.36 8.61 -1.24
CA ASP A 120 -11.50 9.50 -0.44
C ASP A 120 -10.01 9.21 -0.65
N VAL A 121 -9.69 8.07 -1.28
CA VAL A 121 -8.32 7.55 -1.42
C VAL A 121 -7.92 7.32 -2.87
N MET A 122 -8.89 7.02 -3.75
CA MET A 122 -8.63 6.71 -5.15
C MET A 122 -7.98 7.88 -5.90
N THR A 123 -7.22 7.57 -6.93
CA THR A 123 -6.85 8.56 -7.95
C THR A 123 -8.07 8.79 -8.84
N ALA A 124 -8.65 9.98 -8.78
CA ALA A 124 -9.78 10.37 -9.62
C ALA A 124 -9.34 10.60 -11.06
N SER A 125 -10.26 10.38 -12.01
CA SER A 125 -10.04 10.60 -13.45
C SER A 125 -8.74 9.96 -13.97
N PRO A 126 -8.55 8.65 -13.79
CA PRO A 126 -7.31 7.98 -14.15
C PRO A 126 -7.10 7.97 -15.66
N CYS A 127 -5.85 7.90 -16.08
CA CYS A 127 -5.52 7.60 -17.46
C CYS A 127 -6.14 6.25 -17.85
N LYS A 128 -6.83 6.22 -18.99
CA LYS A 128 -7.57 5.06 -19.51
C LYS A 128 -7.37 4.93 -21.00
N VAL A 129 -7.61 3.75 -21.54
CA VAL A 129 -7.54 3.47 -22.97
C VAL A 129 -8.80 2.77 -23.45
N SER A 130 -9.10 2.87 -24.75
CA SER A 130 -10.22 2.15 -25.36
C SER A 130 -9.82 0.72 -25.73
N LEU A 131 -10.83 -0.13 -26.00
CA LEU A 131 -10.62 -1.50 -26.47
C LEU A 131 -9.73 -1.61 -27.71
N LYS A 132 -9.86 -0.65 -28.62
CA LYS A 132 -9.15 -0.63 -29.90
C LYS A 132 -7.78 0.07 -29.85
N THR A 133 -7.39 0.63 -28.71
CA THR A 133 -6.09 1.32 -28.58
C THR A 133 -4.95 0.36 -28.87
N PRO A 134 -4.02 0.69 -29.78
CA PRO A 134 -2.83 -0.12 -30.05
C PRO A 134 -1.93 -0.24 -28.82
N VAL A 135 -1.34 -1.43 -28.62
CA VAL A 135 -0.55 -1.74 -27.41
C VAL A 135 0.69 -0.88 -27.29
N ASN A 136 1.30 -0.46 -28.40
CA ASN A 136 2.44 0.48 -28.35
C ASN A 136 2.06 1.80 -27.65
N GLN A 137 0.85 2.36 -27.88
CA GLN A 137 0.38 3.56 -27.18
C GLN A 137 0.15 3.29 -25.69
N VAL A 138 -0.32 2.09 -25.33
CA VAL A 138 -0.44 1.68 -23.93
C VAL A 138 0.92 1.63 -23.25
N VAL A 139 1.93 1.11 -23.93
CA VAL A 139 3.32 1.07 -23.45
C VAL A 139 3.89 2.48 -23.30
N ASP A 140 3.68 3.37 -24.27
CA ASP A 140 4.11 4.78 -24.18
C ASP A 140 3.49 5.49 -22.97
N LEU A 141 2.20 5.30 -22.73
CA LEU A 141 1.51 5.84 -21.56
C LEU A 141 2.08 5.30 -20.23
N LEU A 142 2.41 4.01 -20.18
CA LEU A 142 2.99 3.38 -19.00
C LEU A 142 4.45 3.77 -18.78
N LEU A 143 5.21 4.05 -19.85
CA LEU A 143 6.60 4.52 -19.77
C LEU A 143 6.68 5.99 -19.37
N SER A 144 5.81 6.83 -19.90
CA SER A 144 5.78 8.28 -19.62
C SER A 144 5.20 8.62 -18.24
N SER A 145 4.55 7.67 -17.59
CA SER A 145 3.81 7.88 -16.35
C SER A 145 4.29 6.96 -15.23
N HIS A 146 4.05 7.36 -13.99
CA HIS A 146 4.46 6.56 -12.81
C HIS A 146 3.50 5.42 -12.46
N PHE A 147 2.48 5.18 -13.27
CA PHE A 147 1.56 4.07 -13.03
C PHE A 147 1.96 2.80 -13.79
N THR A 148 1.66 1.65 -13.20
CA THR A 148 2.06 0.33 -13.70
C THR A 148 0.86 -0.50 -14.17
N GLY A 149 -0.28 0.15 -14.53
CA GLY A 149 -1.45 -0.48 -15.09
C GLY A 149 -2.54 0.54 -15.42
N ILE A 150 -3.26 0.29 -16.53
CA ILE A 150 -4.24 1.20 -17.14
C ILE A 150 -5.58 0.48 -17.29
N PRO A 151 -6.72 1.08 -16.88
CA PRO A 151 -8.05 0.59 -17.18
C PRO A 151 -8.36 0.68 -18.68
N VAL A 152 -9.00 -0.35 -19.21
CA VAL A 152 -9.55 -0.38 -20.57
C VAL A 152 -11.05 -0.21 -20.48
N VAL A 153 -11.59 0.77 -21.18
CA VAL A 153 -13.01 1.12 -21.12
C VAL A 153 -13.70 0.99 -22.49
N ASP A 154 -15.01 0.81 -22.46
CA ASP A 154 -15.87 0.92 -23.65
C ASP A 154 -16.23 2.37 -23.97
N GLU A 155 -17.05 2.57 -25.00
CA GLU A 155 -17.54 3.88 -25.45
C GLU A 155 -18.40 4.60 -24.40
N LYS A 156 -19.00 3.85 -23.46
CA LYS A 156 -19.80 4.38 -22.36
C LYS A 156 -18.97 4.61 -21.09
N ASN A 157 -17.64 4.49 -21.18
CA ASN A 157 -16.71 4.61 -20.07
C ASN A 157 -16.84 3.51 -18.99
N HIS A 158 -17.41 2.34 -19.31
CA HIS A 158 -17.46 1.21 -18.39
C HIS A 158 -16.17 0.41 -18.48
N PRO A 159 -15.52 0.06 -17.34
CA PRO A 159 -14.32 -0.75 -17.33
C PRO A 159 -14.58 -2.16 -17.86
N GLN A 160 -13.88 -2.54 -18.91
CA GLN A 160 -13.94 -3.87 -19.52
C GLN A 160 -12.79 -4.77 -19.07
N GLY A 161 -11.63 -4.17 -18.79
CA GLY A 161 -10.44 -4.87 -18.35
C GLY A 161 -9.40 -3.92 -17.78
N VAL A 162 -8.27 -4.50 -17.40
CA VAL A 162 -7.08 -3.75 -16.96
C VAL A 162 -5.87 -4.32 -17.68
N ILE A 163 -4.98 -3.45 -18.16
CA ILE A 163 -3.68 -3.84 -18.68
C ILE A 163 -2.62 -3.49 -17.64
N SER A 164 -1.90 -4.49 -17.19
CA SER A 164 -0.76 -4.38 -16.28
C SER A 164 0.55 -4.70 -16.99
N GLN A 165 1.68 -4.46 -16.33
CA GLN A 165 2.99 -4.89 -16.83
C GLN A 165 3.06 -6.41 -17.05
N GLY A 166 2.39 -7.21 -16.22
CA GLY A 166 2.32 -8.66 -16.41
C GLY A 166 1.60 -9.06 -17.71
N ASP A 167 0.52 -8.35 -18.05
CA ASP A 167 -0.21 -8.61 -19.30
C ASP A 167 0.63 -8.28 -20.53
N LEU A 168 1.46 -7.23 -20.46
CA LEU A 168 2.40 -6.89 -21.54
C LEU A 168 3.43 -8.00 -21.75
N ILE A 169 3.94 -8.60 -20.68
CA ILE A 169 4.92 -9.68 -20.76
C ILE A 169 4.25 -10.98 -21.21
N CYS A 170 3.19 -11.41 -20.54
CA CYS A 170 2.59 -12.72 -20.76
C CYS A 170 1.72 -12.78 -22.02
N ARG A 171 0.95 -11.72 -22.32
CA ARG A 171 -0.04 -11.73 -23.41
C ARG A 171 0.40 -10.95 -24.64
N ALA A 172 1.03 -9.79 -24.48
CA ALA A 172 1.65 -9.08 -25.59
C ALA A 172 3.02 -9.66 -25.95
N ARG A 173 3.52 -10.63 -25.16
CA ARG A 173 4.83 -11.27 -25.33
C ARG A 173 5.96 -10.24 -25.41
N MET A 174 5.82 -9.16 -24.67
CA MET A 174 6.86 -8.14 -24.58
C MET A 174 8.08 -8.75 -23.88
N PRO A 175 9.27 -8.70 -24.47
CA PRO A 175 10.43 -9.44 -23.97
C PRO A 175 10.99 -8.87 -22.67
N LEU A 176 10.62 -7.63 -22.33
CA LEU A 176 11.23 -6.87 -21.25
C LEU A 176 10.17 -6.20 -20.38
N ARG A 177 10.47 -6.05 -19.09
CA ARG A 177 9.67 -5.21 -18.19
C ARG A 177 9.83 -3.73 -18.54
N LEU A 178 8.79 -2.92 -18.28
CA LEU A 178 8.77 -1.50 -18.66
C LEU A 178 9.97 -0.70 -18.13
N GLY A 179 10.41 -0.97 -16.89
CA GLY A 179 11.57 -0.29 -16.31
C GLY A 179 12.87 -0.58 -17.05
N ILE A 180 12.98 -1.74 -17.68
CA ILE A 180 14.11 -2.17 -18.49
C ILE A 180 14.01 -1.51 -19.87
N LEU A 181 12.83 -1.51 -20.46
CA LEU A 181 12.59 -0.86 -21.74
C LEU A 181 12.91 0.65 -21.68
N ALA A 182 12.54 1.32 -20.58
CA ALA A 182 12.87 2.73 -20.37
C ALA A 182 14.37 3.05 -20.33
N SER A 183 15.20 2.07 -20.01
CA SER A 183 16.66 2.20 -19.95
C SER A 183 17.35 1.74 -21.25
N ALA A 184 16.60 1.20 -22.22
CA ALA A 184 17.14 0.76 -23.51
C ALA A 184 17.42 1.94 -24.46
N ASN A 185 18.24 1.74 -25.46
CA ASN A 185 18.47 2.77 -26.47
C ASN A 185 17.25 2.96 -27.40
N ALA A 186 17.16 4.11 -28.05
CA ALA A 186 16.00 4.53 -28.84
C ALA A 186 15.65 3.53 -29.98
N ASP A 187 16.64 2.93 -30.64
CA ASP A 187 16.41 2.01 -31.76
C ASP A 187 15.78 0.69 -31.29
N ARG A 188 16.20 0.20 -30.13
CA ARG A 188 15.64 -0.99 -29.50
C ARG A 188 14.20 -0.78 -29.04
N ILE A 189 13.93 0.37 -28.42
CA ILE A 189 12.57 0.79 -28.07
C ILE A 189 11.70 0.82 -29.29
N LYS A 190 12.16 1.45 -30.37
CA LYS A 190 11.43 1.58 -31.64
C LYS A 190 11.09 0.22 -32.25
N CYS A 191 12.01 -0.73 -32.24
CA CYS A 191 11.78 -2.08 -32.76
C CYS A 191 10.64 -2.80 -31.98
N VAL A 192 10.68 -2.79 -30.65
CA VAL A 192 9.63 -3.38 -29.81
C VAL A 192 8.29 -2.68 -30.06
N MET A 193 8.27 -1.35 -30.13
CA MET A 193 7.06 -0.56 -30.34
C MET A 193 6.41 -0.85 -31.69
N GLN A 194 7.20 -1.06 -32.75
CA GLN A 194 6.69 -1.44 -34.08
C GLN A 194 5.98 -2.80 -34.05
N CYS A 195 6.52 -3.79 -33.34
CA CYS A 195 5.88 -5.10 -33.19
C CYS A 195 4.54 -5.02 -32.46
N LEU A 196 4.38 -4.08 -31.52
CA LEU A 196 3.18 -3.91 -30.69
C LEU A 196 2.07 -3.09 -31.36
N THR A 197 2.34 -2.44 -32.50
CA THR A 197 1.37 -1.58 -33.21
C THR A 197 0.14 -2.36 -33.72
N GLN A 198 0.33 -3.62 -34.10
CA GLN A 198 -0.73 -4.48 -34.66
C GLN A 198 -1.61 -5.16 -33.61
N VAL A 199 -1.28 -5.02 -32.34
CA VAL A 199 -2.02 -5.63 -31.24
C VAL A 199 -2.86 -4.58 -30.53
N SER A 200 -4.16 -4.84 -30.34
CA SER A 200 -5.08 -3.94 -29.64
C SER A 200 -5.22 -4.29 -28.16
N ALA A 201 -5.59 -3.30 -27.34
CA ALA A 201 -5.73 -3.40 -25.89
C ALA A 201 -6.67 -4.53 -25.44
N ASP A 202 -7.76 -4.77 -26.17
CA ASP A 202 -8.75 -5.83 -25.88
C ASP A 202 -8.16 -7.26 -25.94
N LYS A 203 -7.10 -7.46 -26.73
CA LYS A 203 -6.45 -8.77 -26.88
C LYS A 203 -5.52 -9.13 -25.73
N ILE A 204 -5.02 -8.13 -25.04
CA ILE A 204 -4.01 -8.34 -23.98
C ILE A 204 -4.52 -8.03 -22.58
N MET A 205 -5.63 -7.30 -22.44
CA MET A 205 -6.17 -6.93 -21.13
C MET A 205 -6.60 -8.16 -20.31
N THR A 206 -6.44 -8.09 -19.00
CA THR A 206 -7.11 -9.01 -18.08
C THR A 206 -8.57 -8.63 -17.96
N ARG A 207 -9.46 -9.57 -18.26
CA ARG A 207 -10.93 -9.41 -18.23
C ARG A 207 -11.63 -10.61 -17.59
N PRO A 208 -12.83 -10.41 -16.97
CA PRO A 208 -13.49 -9.10 -16.79
C PRO A 208 -12.76 -8.20 -15.81
N ALA A 209 -12.96 -6.88 -15.92
CA ALA A 209 -12.46 -5.94 -14.94
C ALA A 209 -13.13 -6.18 -13.59
N ILE A 210 -12.36 -6.46 -12.54
CA ILE A 210 -12.86 -6.53 -11.17
C ILE A 210 -12.88 -5.11 -10.63
N CYS A 211 -14.06 -4.55 -10.45
CA CYS A 211 -14.26 -3.15 -10.04
C CYS A 211 -14.79 -3.07 -8.62
N ILE A 212 -14.69 -1.88 -8.03
CA ILE A 212 -15.34 -1.52 -6.77
C ILE A 212 -16.07 -0.19 -6.91
N ARG A 213 -17.19 -0.02 -6.21
CA ARG A 213 -17.91 1.26 -6.21
C ARG A 213 -17.20 2.29 -5.34
N GLU A 214 -17.24 3.54 -5.72
CA GLU A 214 -16.59 4.65 -5.04
C GLU A 214 -17.14 4.93 -3.63
N ASP A 215 -18.41 4.59 -3.37
CA ASP A 215 -19.07 4.75 -2.07
C ASP A 215 -18.77 3.63 -1.07
N ARG A 216 -18.10 2.55 -1.48
CA ARG A 216 -17.71 1.43 -0.61
C ARG A 216 -16.61 1.83 0.35
N LEU A 217 -16.50 1.06 1.44
CA LEU A 217 -15.45 1.26 2.44
C LEU A 217 -14.09 0.78 1.93
N LEU A 218 -13.04 1.48 2.33
CA LEU A 218 -11.66 1.13 1.94
C LEU A 218 -11.28 -0.29 2.37
N VAL A 219 -11.80 -0.75 3.52
CA VAL A 219 -11.57 -2.11 4.02
C VAL A 219 -12.11 -3.16 3.05
N GLU A 220 -13.26 -2.92 2.42
CA GLU A 220 -13.83 -3.84 1.42
C GLU A 220 -12.96 -3.91 0.15
N ALA A 221 -12.39 -2.77 -0.26
CA ALA A 221 -11.45 -2.73 -1.39
C ALA A 221 -10.18 -3.52 -1.10
N VAL A 222 -9.64 -3.39 0.11
CA VAL A 222 -8.46 -4.14 0.54
C VAL A 222 -8.74 -5.64 0.58
N ASP A 223 -9.87 -6.03 1.15
CA ASP A 223 -10.31 -7.43 1.17
C ASP A 223 -10.42 -8.03 -0.25
N LEU A 224 -11.06 -7.29 -1.16
CA LEU A 224 -11.17 -7.68 -2.56
C LEU A 224 -9.80 -7.82 -3.24
N MET A 225 -8.89 -6.85 -3.02
CA MET A 225 -7.53 -6.90 -3.56
C MET A 225 -6.73 -8.10 -3.04
N LEU A 226 -6.88 -8.44 -1.75
CA LEU A 226 -6.18 -9.58 -1.15
C LEU A 226 -6.74 -10.91 -1.64
N LYS A 227 -8.07 -11.09 -1.62
CA LYS A 227 -8.75 -12.32 -2.09
C LYS A 227 -8.48 -12.63 -3.55
N LYS A 228 -8.41 -11.61 -4.40
CA LYS A 228 -8.19 -11.75 -5.84
C LYS A 228 -6.74 -11.52 -6.27
N SER A 229 -5.82 -11.34 -5.33
CA SER A 229 -4.39 -11.04 -5.57
C SER A 229 -4.16 -9.82 -6.48
N LEU A 230 -5.08 -8.84 -6.47
CA LEU A 230 -5.04 -7.67 -7.31
C LEU A 230 -4.15 -6.58 -6.71
N LYS A 231 -3.44 -5.86 -7.57
CA LYS A 231 -2.62 -4.70 -7.18
C LYS A 231 -3.37 -3.38 -7.35
N ARG A 232 -4.48 -3.39 -8.12
CA ARG A 232 -5.33 -2.23 -8.45
C ARG A 232 -6.76 -2.66 -8.66
N LEU A 233 -7.68 -1.73 -8.42
CA LEU A 233 -9.09 -1.85 -8.73
C LEU A 233 -9.54 -0.62 -9.49
N PRO A 234 -10.13 -0.76 -10.69
CA PRO A 234 -10.94 0.30 -11.27
C PRO A 234 -12.08 0.62 -10.33
N VAL A 235 -12.33 1.92 -10.14
CA VAL A 235 -13.41 2.41 -9.28
C VAL A 235 -14.51 2.94 -10.18
N ILE A 236 -15.74 2.56 -9.89
CA ILE A 236 -16.92 2.93 -10.66
C ILE A 236 -17.89 3.76 -9.83
N ASP A 237 -18.59 4.64 -10.50
CA ASP A 237 -19.69 5.41 -9.93
C ASP A 237 -21.00 4.60 -9.86
N ALA A 238 -22.10 5.25 -9.51
CA ALA A 238 -23.43 4.63 -9.45
C ALA A 238 -23.96 4.16 -10.81
N SER A 239 -23.49 4.76 -11.91
CA SER A 239 -23.87 4.38 -13.29
C SER A 239 -23.03 3.22 -13.85
N GLY A 240 -21.97 2.82 -13.14
CA GLY A 240 -21.02 1.82 -13.61
C GLY A 240 -19.87 2.40 -14.44
N ALA A 241 -19.83 3.73 -14.63
CA ALA A 241 -18.75 4.38 -15.35
C ALA A 241 -17.49 4.52 -14.49
N LEU A 242 -16.32 4.52 -15.13
CA LEU A 242 -15.02 4.66 -14.47
C LEU A 242 -14.90 6.06 -13.85
N SER A 243 -14.85 6.13 -12.52
CA SER A 243 -14.64 7.36 -11.74
C SER A 243 -13.20 7.49 -11.23
N GLY A 244 -12.52 6.38 -10.99
CA GLY A 244 -11.18 6.38 -10.43
C GLY A 244 -10.43 5.07 -10.59
N ILE A 245 -9.22 5.04 -10.05
CA ILE A 245 -8.43 3.83 -9.84
C ILE A 245 -7.86 3.83 -8.41
N LEU A 246 -7.95 2.70 -7.74
CA LEU A 246 -7.39 2.51 -6.41
C LEU A 246 -6.24 1.53 -6.50
N SER A 247 -5.06 1.91 -6.03
CA SER A 247 -3.89 1.05 -5.95
C SER A 247 -3.54 0.69 -4.51
N ARG A 248 -2.76 -0.38 -4.31
CA ARG A 248 -2.21 -0.72 -2.99
C ARG A 248 -1.32 0.40 -2.44
N GLN A 249 -0.71 1.21 -3.30
CA GLN A 249 0.11 2.33 -2.89
C GLN A 249 -0.74 3.44 -2.27
N ASP A 250 -1.88 3.78 -2.86
CA ASP A 250 -2.80 4.79 -2.35
C ASP A 250 -3.31 4.40 -0.97
N ILE A 251 -3.71 3.12 -0.82
CA ILE A 251 -4.13 2.56 0.48
C ILE A 251 -3.00 2.70 1.50
N PHE A 252 -1.78 2.34 1.13
CA PHE A 252 -0.64 2.34 2.03
C PHE A 252 -0.27 3.75 2.50
N HIS A 253 -0.30 4.74 1.60
CA HIS A 253 -0.09 6.15 1.96
C HIS A 253 -1.19 6.66 2.90
N THR A 254 -2.44 6.28 2.67
CA THR A 254 -3.55 6.63 3.56
C THR A 254 -3.39 6.01 4.94
N VAL A 255 -3.05 4.72 5.01
CA VAL A 255 -2.77 4.03 6.27
C VAL A 255 -1.66 4.73 7.03
N ALA A 256 -0.53 5.00 6.39
CA ALA A 256 0.61 5.65 7.04
C ALA A 256 0.28 7.08 7.54
N ARG A 257 -0.63 7.79 6.86
CA ARG A 257 -1.05 9.13 7.22
C ARG A 257 -2.05 9.14 8.39
N GLU A 258 -2.98 8.20 8.42
CA GLU A 258 -4.10 8.17 9.36
C GLU A 258 -3.81 7.38 10.66
N VAL A 259 -2.84 6.47 10.63
CA VAL A 259 -2.53 5.62 11.80
C VAL A 259 -1.83 6.45 12.89
N PRO A 260 -2.25 6.30 14.17
CA PRO A 260 -1.55 6.89 15.31
C PRO A 260 -0.11 6.36 15.45
N ASP A 261 0.74 7.11 16.14
CA ASP A 261 2.05 6.61 16.57
C ASP A 261 1.89 5.58 17.70
N TRP A 262 1.77 4.31 17.31
CA TRP A 262 1.62 3.21 18.27
C TRP A 262 2.83 3.04 19.18
N SER A 263 4.02 3.45 18.74
CA SER A 263 5.24 3.40 19.56
C SER A 263 5.16 4.41 20.72
N ALA A 264 4.55 5.56 20.48
CA ALA A 264 4.24 6.53 21.53
C ALA A 264 3.23 5.97 22.55
N PHE A 265 2.28 5.15 22.12
CA PHE A 265 1.32 4.51 23.03
C PHE A 265 2.00 3.52 23.99
N HIS A 266 2.98 2.75 23.52
CA HIS A 266 3.78 1.89 24.38
C HIS A 266 4.50 2.65 25.48
N ARG A 267 5.13 3.76 25.12
CA ARG A 267 5.80 4.63 26.11
C ARG A 267 4.85 5.16 27.18
N GLN A 268 3.55 5.18 26.88
CA GLN A 268 2.48 5.59 27.79
C GLN A 268 1.82 4.41 28.54
N ASN A 269 2.43 3.22 28.50
CA ASN A 269 1.90 1.98 29.12
C ASN A 269 0.49 1.57 28.59
N VAL A 270 0.13 1.95 27.38
CA VAL A 270 -1.10 1.49 26.73
C VAL A 270 -0.85 0.12 26.12
N GLN A 271 -1.64 -0.88 26.52
CA GLN A 271 -1.57 -2.21 25.91
C GLN A 271 -2.28 -2.18 24.56
N VAL A 272 -1.50 -2.18 23.49
CA VAL A 272 -2.03 -2.29 22.13
C VAL A 272 -2.19 -3.78 21.81
N GLY A 273 -3.41 -4.26 21.75
CA GLY A 273 -3.71 -5.66 21.39
C GLY A 273 -3.35 -5.92 19.93
N ASN A 274 -2.87 -7.15 19.65
CA ASN A 274 -2.40 -7.58 18.33
C ASN A 274 -1.18 -6.79 17.79
N MET A 275 -0.29 -6.33 18.68
CA MET A 275 1.02 -5.91 18.23
C MET A 275 1.78 -7.15 17.74
N ARG A 276 1.90 -7.20 16.45
CA ARG A 276 2.71 -8.21 15.77
C ARG A 276 4.07 -7.61 15.49
N CYS A 277 5.10 -8.42 15.65
CA CYS A 277 6.42 -8.11 15.17
C CYS A 277 6.51 -8.35 13.67
N VAL A 278 7.55 -7.86 13.06
CA VAL A 278 7.90 -8.11 11.66
C VAL A 278 7.92 -9.61 11.36
N SER A 279 8.42 -10.43 12.29
CA SER A 279 8.46 -11.90 12.20
C SER A 279 7.08 -12.57 12.00
N ASP A 280 5.99 -11.94 12.47
CA ASP A 280 4.64 -12.50 12.38
C ASP A 280 4.02 -12.35 10.98
N ILE A 281 4.55 -11.41 10.18
CA ILE A 281 3.97 -11.01 8.88
C ILE A 281 4.94 -11.11 7.71
N MET A 282 6.22 -11.37 7.97
CA MET A 282 7.19 -11.53 6.90
C MET A 282 6.92 -12.80 6.09
N ARG A 283 7.27 -12.76 4.82
CA ARG A 283 7.27 -13.92 3.96
C ARG A 283 8.59 -14.67 4.15
N ARG A 284 8.49 -15.96 4.52
CA ARG A 284 9.64 -16.85 4.69
C ARG A 284 9.95 -17.67 3.45
N ASP A 285 8.99 -17.80 2.53
CA ASP A 285 9.09 -18.47 1.24
C ASP A 285 9.88 -17.66 0.19
N THR A 286 10.95 -17.02 0.62
CA THR A 286 11.77 -16.17 -0.23
C THR A 286 12.90 -16.98 -0.83
N GLN A 287 13.07 -16.89 -2.14
CA GLN A 287 14.19 -17.52 -2.82
C GLN A 287 15.50 -16.86 -2.42
N THR A 288 16.49 -17.68 -2.10
CA THR A 288 17.84 -17.25 -1.73
C THR A 288 18.87 -17.89 -2.65
N VAL A 289 19.99 -17.20 -2.87
CA VAL A 289 21.13 -17.70 -3.64
C VAL A 289 22.43 -17.38 -2.92
N PHE A 290 23.51 -18.05 -3.29
CA PHE A 290 24.85 -17.75 -2.79
C PHE A 290 25.55 -16.69 -3.66
N PRO A 291 26.54 -15.97 -3.11
CA PRO A 291 27.29 -14.95 -3.85
C PRO A 291 27.90 -15.45 -5.17
N ASP A 292 28.29 -16.70 -5.22
CA ASP A 292 28.93 -17.30 -6.39
C ASP A 292 27.93 -17.96 -7.37
N THR A 293 26.61 -17.86 -7.11
CA THR A 293 25.57 -18.40 -8.00
C THR A 293 25.62 -17.67 -9.34
N PRO A 294 25.67 -18.39 -10.48
CA PRO A 294 25.65 -17.80 -11.81
C PRO A 294 24.39 -16.98 -12.07
N VAL A 295 24.51 -15.85 -12.74
CA VAL A 295 23.38 -14.98 -13.06
C VAL A 295 22.33 -15.67 -13.93
N ALA A 296 22.74 -16.63 -14.78
CA ALA A 296 21.81 -17.44 -15.56
C ALA A 296 20.82 -18.22 -14.69
N ASP A 297 21.32 -18.82 -13.59
CA ASP A 297 20.47 -19.57 -12.64
C ASP A 297 19.54 -18.63 -11.87
N ILE A 298 20.00 -17.43 -11.54
CA ILE A 298 19.18 -16.41 -10.87
C ILE A 298 18.01 -15.98 -11.77
N ILE A 299 18.26 -15.80 -13.08
CA ILE A 299 17.22 -15.48 -14.06
C ILE A 299 16.18 -16.62 -14.09
N HIS A 300 16.63 -17.88 -14.14
CA HIS A 300 15.74 -19.03 -14.09
C HIS A 300 14.88 -19.08 -12.81
N ILE A 301 15.47 -18.77 -11.65
CA ILE A 301 14.74 -18.70 -10.37
C ILE A 301 13.67 -17.61 -10.40
N ILE A 302 13.99 -16.43 -10.96
CA ILE A 302 13.07 -15.31 -11.06
C ILE A 302 11.91 -15.63 -12.00
N ASP A 303 12.18 -16.23 -13.15
CA ASP A 303 11.17 -16.58 -14.16
C ASP A 303 10.27 -17.74 -13.70
N ALA A 304 10.88 -18.82 -13.18
CA ALA A 304 10.14 -20.02 -12.77
C ALA A 304 9.19 -19.77 -11.58
N ASN A 305 9.54 -18.85 -10.68
CA ASN A 305 8.79 -18.63 -9.45
C ASN A 305 7.97 -17.32 -9.46
N ASP A 306 7.92 -16.59 -10.58
CA ASP A 306 7.33 -15.23 -10.68
C ASP A 306 7.77 -14.29 -9.53
N VAL A 307 9.00 -14.50 -9.03
CA VAL A 307 9.57 -13.66 -7.98
C VAL A 307 10.28 -12.47 -8.59
N GLN A 308 10.13 -11.31 -7.97
CA GLN A 308 10.72 -10.06 -8.45
C GLN A 308 12.08 -9.78 -7.83
N ARG A 309 12.50 -10.54 -6.82
CA ARG A 309 13.74 -10.35 -6.08
C ARG A 309 14.19 -11.66 -5.45
N VAL A 310 15.51 -11.80 -5.40
CA VAL A 310 16.20 -12.93 -4.76
C VAL A 310 17.17 -12.37 -3.73
N ALA A 311 17.20 -12.95 -2.53
CA ALA A 311 18.15 -12.54 -1.51
C ALA A 311 19.47 -13.31 -1.68
N VAL A 312 20.60 -12.62 -1.50
CA VAL A 312 21.91 -13.22 -1.50
C VAL A 312 22.35 -13.43 -0.06
N ILE A 313 22.69 -14.66 0.29
CA ILE A 313 23.15 -15.06 1.63
C ILE A 313 24.46 -15.85 1.51
N ASP A 314 25.29 -15.80 2.54
CA ASP A 314 26.47 -16.65 2.63
C ASP A 314 26.16 -18.04 3.22
N ALA A 315 27.19 -18.85 3.41
CA ALA A 315 27.07 -20.22 3.96
C ALA A 315 26.52 -20.23 5.40
N ASP A 316 26.70 -19.17 6.17
CA ASP A 316 26.21 -19.00 7.54
C ASP A 316 24.80 -18.41 7.59
N GLY A 317 24.21 -18.10 6.41
CA GLY A 317 22.88 -17.48 6.25
C GLY A 317 22.89 -15.97 6.46
N LEU A 318 24.06 -15.32 6.55
CA LEU A 318 24.17 -13.88 6.69
C LEU A 318 23.78 -13.20 5.38
N PHE A 319 23.00 -12.13 5.51
CA PHE A 319 22.50 -11.36 4.38
C PHE A 319 23.61 -10.55 3.72
N GLN A 320 23.81 -10.74 2.43
CA GLN A 320 24.82 -10.04 1.63
C GLN A 320 24.22 -8.97 0.73
N GLY A 321 22.98 -9.16 0.26
CA GLY A 321 22.33 -8.21 -0.63
C GLY A 321 21.04 -8.73 -1.26
N LEU A 322 20.44 -7.90 -2.12
CA LEU A 322 19.27 -8.25 -2.93
C LEU A 322 19.58 -8.12 -4.41
N ILE A 323 19.02 -9.03 -5.19
CA ILE A 323 19.00 -8.94 -6.65
C ILE A 323 17.57 -8.74 -7.11
N SER A 324 17.35 -7.68 -7.87
CA SER A 324 16.07 -7.41 -8.55
C SER A 324 16.23 -7.45 -10.05
N ASP A 325 15.11 -7.46 -10.78
CA ASP A 325 15.14 -7.34 -12.25
C ASP A 325 15.95 -6.14 -12.73
N LYS A 326 15.91 -5.01 -11.98
CA LYS A 326 16.65 -3.80 -12.32
C LYS A 326 18.16 -4.00 -12.18
N ASP A 327 18.59 -4.70 -11.14
CA ASP A 327 20.01 -4.93 -10.85
C ASP A 327 20.60 -5.87 -11.90
N LEU A 328 19.87 -6.92 -12.28
CA LEU A 328 20.24 -7.80 -13.38
C LEU A 328 20.42 -7.00 -14.68
N PHE A 329 19.46 -6.10 -14.98
CA PHE A 329 19.55 -5.31 -16.20
C PHE A 329 20.72 -4.33 -16.21
N SER A 330 20.99 -3.65 -15.09
CA SER A 330 22.15 -2.73 -15.01
C SER A 330 23.45 -3.46 -15.28
N ALA A 331 23.60 -4.69 -14.81
CA ALA A 331 24.75 -5.54 -15.08
C ALA A 331 24.89 -5.94 -16.57
N PHE A 332 23.76 -5.94 -17.30
CA PHE A 332 23.72 -6.28 -18.72
C PHE A 332 23.86 -5.08 -19.65
N SER A 333 23.52 -3.86 -19.19
CA SER A 333 23.47 -2.65 -20.04
C SER A 333 24.84 -2.21 -20.53
N GLU A 334 25.90 -2.53 -19.81
CA GLU A 334 27.27 -2.17 -20.19
C GLU A 334 27.85 -3.01 -21.35
N HIS A 335 27.26 -4.21 -21.67
CA HIS A 335 27.78 -5.13 -22.69
C HIS A 335 26.67 -5.78 -23.55
N SER A 336 25.62 -5.07 -23.90
CA SER A 336 24.27 -5.57 -24.16
C SER A 336 23.91 -6.04 -25.57
N GLU A 337 24.87 -6.32 -26.50
CA GLU A 337 24.48 -6.76 -27.85
C GLU A 337 23.92 -8.19 -27.88
N GLY A 338 24.52 -9.15 -27.19
CA GLY A 338 24.16 -10.56 -27.30
C GLY A 338 22.87 -11.00 -26.60
N ILE A 339 22.50 -10.36 -25.47
CA ILE A 339 21.29 -10.77 -24.70
C ILE A 339 20.04 -10.20 -25.32
N TRP A 340 20.09 -8.99 -25.89
CA TRP A 340 18.98 -8.43 -26.64
C TRP A 340 18.58 -9.33 -27.81
N GLU A 341 19.54 -9.90 -28.51
CA GLU A 341 19.30 -10.86 -29.59
C GLU A 341 18.62 -12.14 -29.12
N LEU A 342 18.99 -12.66 -27.95
CA LEU A 342 18.32 -13.82 -27.33
C LEU A 342 16.85 -13.51 -26.99
N PHE A 343 16.57 -12.33 -26.47
CA PHE A 343 15.20 -11.91 -26.15
C PHE A 343 14.36 -11.66 -27.38
N VAL A 344 14.89 -10.96 -28.39
CA VAL A 344 14.19 -10.67 -29.65
C VAL A 344 13.96 -11.95 -30.48
N ARG A 345 14.89 -12.89 -30.43
CA ARG A 345 14.81 -14.19 -31.13
C ARG A 345 13.67 -15.09 -30.63
N ASN A 346 13.28 -14.92 -29.39
CA ASN A 346 12.16 -15.66 -28.77
C ASN A 346 10.80 -14.95 -28.92
N LEU A 347 10.72 -13.82 -29.64
CA LEU A 347 9.47 -13.15 -29.98
C LEU A 347 8.72 -13.98 -31.05
N PRO A 348 7.55 -14.55 -30.71
CA PRO A 348 6.80 -15.41 -31.65
C PRO A 348 6.07 -14.65 -32.77
N LEU A 349 6.17 -13.32 -32.82
CA LEU A 349 5.55 -12.45 -33.83
C LEU A 349 6.42 -12.23 -35.10
N MET A 350 7.63 -12.74 -35.14
CA MET A 350 8.37 -12.77 -36.40
C MET A 350 7.88 -13.94 -37.26
N GLU A 351 7.09 -13.60 -38.30
CA GLU A 351 6.75 -14.53 -39.35
C GLU A 351 7.99 -15.29 -39.84
N LYS A 352 7.83 -16.58 -40.12
CA LYS A 352 8.83 -17.55 -40.55
C LYS A 352 9.62 -17.18 -41.85
N GLY A 353 9.61 -15.90 -42.28
CA GLY A 353 10.16 -15.50 -43.57
C GLY A 353 11.31 -14.48 -43.52
N LYS A 354 11.63 -13.86 -42.37
CA LYS A 354 12.76 -12.95 -42.28
C LYS A 354 13.67 -13.32 -41.13
N LYS A 355 14.32 -14.46 -41.23
CA LYS A 355 15.58 -14.68 -40.52
C LYS A 355 16.63 -13.81 -41.22
N ALA A 356 16.75 -12.55 -40.79
CA ALA A 356 17.93 -11.77 -41.11
C ALA A 356 19.14 -12.53 -40.53
N GLU A 357 20.14 -12.69 -41.36
CA GLU A 357 21.48 -13.14 -40.97
C GLU A 357 22.01 -12.17 -39.92
N ILE A 358 21.73 -12.47 -38.65
CA ILE A 358 22.31 -11.77 -37.51
C ILE A 358 23.59 -12.52 -37.19
N ALA A 359 24.71 -11.85 -37.41
CA ALA A 359 26.06 -12.35 -37.18
C ALA A 359 26.19 -13.03 -35.79
N HIS A 360 26.97 -14.09 -35.72
CA HIS A 360 27.30 -14.82 -34.49
C HIS A 360 27.90 -13.84 -33.45
N PRO A 361 27.33 -13.69 -32.27
CA PRO A 361 27.90 -12.81 -31.25
C PRO A 361 29.10 -13.48 -30.60
N ALA A 362 30.25 -12.94 -30.82
CA ALA A 362 31.50 -13.35 -30.16
C ALA A 362 31.55 -12.93 -28.64
N ASN A 363 30.54 -12.23 -28.14
CA ASN A 363 30.57 -11.61 -26.81
C ASN A 363 29.51 -12.10 -25.78
N THR A 364 28.80 -13.18 -26.06
CA THR A 364 27.82 -13.76 -25.11
C THR A 364 28.49 -14.40 -23.87
N SER A 365 29.78 -14.71 -23.97
CA SER A 365 30.53 -15.39 -22.91
C SER A 365 30.84 -14.52 -21.69
N SER A 366 30.92 -13.19 -21.82
CA SER A 366 31.33 -12.34 -20.70
C SER A 366 30.24 -12.12 -19.65
N VAL A 367 28.97 -12.19 -20.03
CA VAL A 367 27.84 -11.98 -19.12
C VAL A 367 27.39 -13.28 -18.45
N MET A 368 27.53 -14.40 -19.16
CA MET A 368 27.27 -15.75 -18.58
C MET A 368 28.24 -16.10 -17.44
N ASN A 369 29.36 -15.38 -17.31
CA ASN A 369 30.35 -15.60 -16.26
C ASN A 369 30.14 -14.71 -15.02
N LYS A 370 29.13 -13.81 -15.01
CA LYS A 370 28.80 -13.00 -13.84
C LYS A 370 28.08 -13.84 -12.78
N THR A 371 28.35 -13.54 -11.52
CA THR A 371 27.76 -14.18 -10.35
C THR A 371 26.81 -13.24 -9.62
N ALA A 372 26.08 -13.75 -8.62
CA ALA A 372 25.22 -12.96 -7.76
C ALA A 372 25.96 -11.77 -7.13
N ARG A 373 27.21 -11.95 -6.74
CA ARG A 373 28.08 -10.93 -6.14
C ARG A 373 28.29 -9.73 -7.05
N ASP A 374 28.38 -9.96 -8.36
CA ASP A 374 28.66 -8.91 -9.34
C ASP A 374 27.44 -8.02 -9.66
N VAL A 375 26.24 -8.51 -9.30
CA VAL A 375 24.97 -7.86 -9.68
C VAL A 375 24.09 -7.49 -8.49
N MET A 376 24.40 -8.00 -7.28
CA MET A 376 23.60 -7.72 -6.09
C MET A 376 23.74 -6.27 -5.63
N ASN A 377 22.64 -5.71 -5.16
CA ASN A 377 22.65 -4.46 -4.42
C ASN A 377 22.98 -4.76 -2.95
N THR A 378 24.08 -4.25 -2.46
CA THR A 378 24.54 -4.37 -1.08
C THR A 378 24.02 -3.26 -0.17
N GLU A 379 23.65 -2.10 -0.74
CA GLU A 379 23.08 -0.97 -0.01
C GLU A 379 21.57 -1.17 0.24
N CYS A 380 21.24 -2.22 0.99
CA CYS A 380 19.86 -2.56 1.29
C CYS A 380 19.48 -2.08 2.69
N ILE A 381 18.37 -1.35 2.77
CA ILE A 381 17.77 -1.04 4.07
C ILE A 381 17.06 -2.29 4.55
N THR A 382 17.38 -2.70 5.78
CA THR A 382 16.88 -3.91 6.42
C THR A 382 16.08 -3.58 7.67
N VAL A 383 15.37 -4.56 8.21
CA VAL A 383 14.62 -4.45 9.46
C VAL A 383 14.83 -5.71 10.29
N LEU A 384 14.87 -5.58 11.61
CA LEU A 384 14.98 -6.74 12.49
C LEU A 384 13.65 -7.50 12.59
N GLU A 385 13.71 -8.83 12.76
CA GLU A 385 12.52 -9.68 12.89
C GLU A 385 11.66 -9.34 14.11
N ASN A 386 12.27 -8.82 15.18
CA ASN A 386 11.60 -8.38 16.39
C ASN A 386 11.15 -6.91 16.36
N ALA A 387 11.47 -6.17 15.31
CA ALA A 387 11.00 -4.80 15.12
C ALA A 387 9.48 -4.72 15.04
N SER A 388 8.92 -3.57 15.38
CA SER A 388 7.49 -3.35 15.27
C SER A 388 7.04 -3.21 13.81
N ILE A 389 5.80 -3.58 13.54
CA ILE A 389 5.22 -3.36 12.20
C ILE A 389 5.18 -1.86 11.85
N ASP A 390 5.07 -0.98 12.85
CA ASP A 390 5.05 0.47 12.64
C ASP A 390 6.39 1.00 12.15
N GLU A 391 7.48 0.47 12.68
CA GLU A 391 8.82 0.77 12.20
C GLU A 391 8.98 0.34 10.74
N ALA A 392 8.53 -0.86 10.39
CA ALA A 392 8.55 -1.34 9.01
C ALA A 392 7.67 -0.47 8.08
N ILE A 393 6.47 -0.04 8.52
CA ILE A 393 5.60 0.87 7.77
C ILE A 393 6.29 2.21 7.56
N SER A 394 6.79 2.81 8.64
CA SER A 394 7.49 4.10 8.60
C SER A 394 8.67 4.07 7.64
N THR A 395 9.49 3.02 7.71
CA THR A 395 10.65 2.82 6.83
C THR A 395 10.24 2.68 5.36
N ILE A 396 9.22 1.86 5.07
CA ILE A 396 8.73 1.68 3.70
C ILE A 396 8.15 2.98 3.12
N VAL A 397 7.44 3.78 3.95
CA VAL A 397 6.80 5.02 3.50
C VAL A 397 7.83 6.13 3.31
N SER A 398 8.65 6.41 4.33
CA SER A 398 9.61 7.51 4.32
C SER A 398 10.64 7.39 3.20
N LEU A 399 11.06 6.15 2.90
CA LEU A 399 12.08 5.87 1.90
C LEU A 399 11.51 5.43 0.53
N GLY A 400 10.18 5.35 0.40
CA GLY A 400 9.50 5.00 -0.85
C GLY A 400 9.78 3.57 -1.34
N ILE A 401 10.37 2.72 -0.50
CA ILE A 401 10.76 1.36 -0.86
C ILE A 401 9.55 0.41 -0.91
N LYS A 402 9.68 -0.67 -1.66
CA LYS A 402 8.57 -1.62 -1.88
C LYS A 402 8.66 -2.84 -0.98
N ARG A 403 9.85 -3.20 -0.54
CA ARG A 403 10.14 -4.40 0.26
C ARG A 403 11.35 -4.15 1.16
N LEU A 404 11.36 -4.78 2.34
CA LEU A 404 12.44 -4.77 3.31
C LEU A 404 12.92 -6.20 3.56
N PRO A 405 14.22 -6.49 3.46
CA PRO A 405 14.81 -7.69 4.02
C PRO A 405 14.68 -7.69 5.53
N VAL A 406 14.34 -8.84 6.09
CA VAL A 406 14.19 -9.07 7.51
C VAL A 406 15.37 -9.91 8.00
N LEU A 407 16.05 -9.43 9.02
CA LEU A 407 17.22 -10.08 9.59
C LEU A 407 16.97 -10.43 11.07
N ASP A 408 17.67 -11.43 11.57
CA ASP A 408 17.80 -11.60 13.02
C ASP A 408 18.90 -10.69 13.60
N VAL A 409 19.10 -10.76 14.91
CA VAL A 409 20.10 -9.95 15.62
C VAL A 409 21.56 -10.31 15.26
N GLN A 410 21.77 -11.46 14.61
CA GLN A 410 23.06 -11.91 14.10
C GLN A 410 23.29 -11.49 12.63
N GLY A 411 22.31 -10.83 11.99
CA GLY A 411 22.39 -10.43 10.57
C GLY A 411 21.99 -11.52 9.57
N ARG A 412 21.43 -12.65 10.04
CA ARG A 412 20.97 -13.73 9.17
C ARG A 412 19.63 -13.37 8.54
N PHE A 413 19.48 -13.72 7.28
CA PHE A 413 18.25 -13.49 6.53
C PHE A 413 17.10 -14.38 7.00
N LYS A 414 15.93 -13.78 7.32
CA LYS A 414 14.73 -14.49 7.79
C LYS A 414 13.59 -14.42 6.78
N GLY A 415 13.58 -13.44 5.91
CA GLY A 415 12.51 -13.27 4.93
C GLY A 415 12.39 -11.85 4.39
N LEU A 416 11.27 -11.57 3.74
CA LEU A 416 10.94 -10.26 3.19
C LEU A 416 9.62 -9.74 3.73
N ILE A 417 9.59 -8.46 4.05
CA ILE A 417 8.34 -7.71 4.24
C ILE A 417 7.99 -6.92 3.00
N SER A 418 6.73 -6.90 2.64
CA SER A 418 6.19 -6.12 1.52
C SER A 418 4.99 -5.30 1.97
N ARG A 419 4.60 -4.31 1.16
CA ARG A 419 3.34 -3.58 1.36
C ARG A 419 2.12 -4.51 1.43
N GLU A 420 2.15 -5.63 0.73
CA GLU A 420 1.09 -6.64 0.77
C GLU A 420 1.04 -7.36 2.12
N SER A 421 2.19 -7.77 2.66
CA SER A 421 2.28 -8.39 3.98
C SER A 421 1.67 -7.47 5.05
N LEU A 422 1.96 -6.17 4.98
CA LEU A 422 1.44 -5.17 5.90
C LEU A 422 -0.08 -4.96 5.75
N MET A 423 -0.61 -5.00 4.53
CA MET A 423 -2.06 -4.87 4.30
C MET A 423 -2.85 -6.05 4.84
N ARG A 424 -2.32 -7.28 4.76
CA ARG A 424 -2.95 -8.48 5.30
C ARG A 424 -3.22 -8.36 6.81
N THR A 425 -2.32 -7.75 7.55
CA THR A 425 -2.51 -7.52 8.99
C THR A 425 -3.63 -6.53 9.32
N GLY A 426 -3.90 -5.60 8.41
CA GLY A 426 -4.94 -4.58 8.58
C GLY A 426 -6.37 -5.12 8.47
N CYS A 427 -6.57 -6.23 7.78
CA CYS A 427 -7.89 -6.83 7.55
C CYS A 427 -8.27 -7.91 8.57
N GLY A 428 -7.43 -8.18 9.59
CA GLY A 428 -7.73 -9.17 10.62
C GLY A 428 -7.66 -10.63 10.13
N TYR A 429 -7.07 -10.89 8.97
CA TYR A 429 -6.80 -12.24 8.54
C TYR A 429 -5.73 -12.85 9.46
N GLU A 430 -6.11 -13.85 10.23
CA GLU A 430 -5.17 -14.77 10.84
C GLU A 430 -4.42 -15.44 9.68
N THR A 431 -3.11 -15.29 9.69
CA THR A 431 -2.24 -15.84 8.65
C THR A 431 -2.14 -17.35 8.84
N GLU A 432 -3.08 -18.11 8.29
CA GLU A 432 -2.71 -19.37 7.71
C GLU A 432 -1.93 -19.04 6.45
N LEU A 433 -0.61 -19.21 6.51
CA LEU A 433 0.26 -19.16 5.36
C LEU A 433 -0.27 -20.19 4.35
N PRO A 434 -0.60 -19.80 3.11
CA PRO A 434 -0.92 -20.78 2.11
C PRO A 434 0.33 -21.65 1.91
N THR A 435 0.26 -22.90 2.32
CA THR A 435 1.14 -23.94 1.81
C THR A 435 1.07 -23.88 0.29
N VAL A 436 2.21 -23.63 -0.32
CA VAL A 436 2.36 -23.64 -1.78
C VAL A 436 1.94 -25.01 -2.26
N GLN A 437 0.71 -25.13 -2.81
CA GLN A 437 0.40 -26.18 -3.72
C GLN A 437 1.21 -25.92 -5.00
N THR A 438 2.28 -26.67 -5.16
CA THR A 438 2.95 -26.88 -6.44
C THR A 438 1.91 -27.53 -7.36
N GLY A 439 1.24 -26.72 -8.13
CA GLY A 439 0.23 -27.13 -9.10
C GLY A 439 0.46 -26.34 -10.38
N ASN A 440 1.22 -26.95 -11.29
CA ASN A 440 1.18 -26.66 -12.72
C ASN A 440 -0.25 -26.44 -13.18
N GLU A 441 -0.47 -25.37 -13.94
CA GLU A 441 -1.12 -25.41 -15.23
C GLU A 441 -1.43 -23.99 -15.67
N CYS A 442 -0.61 -23.47 -16.57
CA CYS A 442 -1.04 -22.43 -17.50
C CYS A 442 -2.13 -23.03 -18.40
N ARG A 443 -3.36 -22.62 -18.18
CA ARG A 443 -4.44 -22.67 -19.19
C ARG A 443 -4.90 -21.27 -19.54
#